data_25561cdbebb7f42507878888bd82e5bc
#
_entry.id   25561cdbebb7f42507878888bd82e5bc
#
_cell.length_a   1.000
_cell.length_b   1.000
_cell.length_c   1.000
_cell.angle_alpha   90.00
_cell.angle_beta   90.00
_cell.angle_gamma   90.00
#
_symmetry.space_group_name_H-M   'P 1'
#
loop_
_entity.id
_entity.type
_entity.pdbx_description
1 polymer ?
#
loop_
_entity_poly.entity_id
_entity_poly.type
_entity_poly.pdbx_seq_one_letter_code
_entity_poly.pdbx_strand_id
1 'polypeptide(L)'
;MAGKTVSSSEKLEGVFESDFNNQKGYIGGPVIGYSGDLVGISGAIVVDGQNQYFQIPSNIAQKALSLALSGELEKRPFLGVYYVSITKEYAIAHNLNRDRGALIFSPSGKQGLAIISLSPAEKAGLRINDIVLAVNDQNINLDNPFSNLINQYKKGDKIELLVERDSKEVKISVEL
;
A
#
# COMPACT_ATOMS: atom_id res chain seq x y z
N MET A 1 10.95 -14.19 -8.88
CA MET A 1 10.92 -13.51 -7.58
C MET A 1 9.51 -13.59 -7.07
N ALA A 2 9.27 -14.19 -5.93
CA ALA A 2 7.95 -14.21 -5.32
C ALA A 2 7.77 -12.89 -4.57
N GLY A 3 6.82 -12.06 -5.02
CA GLY A 3 6.45 -10.86 -4.28
C GLY A 3 5.80 -11.27 -2.97
N LYS A 4 6.43 -10.98 -1.85
CA LYS A 4 5.84 -11.16 -0.53
C LYS A 4 5.16 -9.85 -0.15
N THR A 5 3.88 -9.94 0.18
CA THR A 5 3.14 -8.79 0.69
C THR A 5 3.61 -8.53 2.10
N VAL A 6 4.42 -7.51 2.28
CA VAL A 6 4.67 -6.96 3.60
C VAL A 6 3.34 -6.37 4.05
N SER A 7 2.87 -6.69 5.26
CA SER A 7 1.69 -6.06 5.86
C SER A 7 1.94 -4.54 5.87
N SER A 8 1.35 -3.83 4.95
CA SER A 8 1.83 -2.51 4.59
C SER A 8 0.77 -1.46 4.83
N SER A 9 1.22 -0.37 5.38
CA SER A 9 0.60 0.91 5.13
C SER A 9 0.72 1.24 3.63
N GLU A 10 -0.09 2.12 3.11
CA GLU A 10 -0.07 2.63 1.71
C GLU A 10 1.33 2.99 1.18
N LYS A 11 2.31 3.11 2.05
CA LYS A 11 3.68 3.54 1.74
C LYS A 11 4.64 2.41 1.36
N LEU A 12 4.31 1.16 1.64
CA LEU A 12 5.24 0.03 1.50
C LEU A 12 4.74 -1.07 0.54
N GLU A 13 3.58 -0.88 -0.08
CA GLU A 13 3.09 -1.81 -1.09
C GLU A 13 3.89 -1.66 -2.39
N GLY A 14 4.14 -2.78 -3.05
CA GLY A 14 4.92 -2.79 -4.30
C GLY A 14 6.43 -2.78 -4.10
N VAL A 15 6.93 -3.15 -2.92
CA VAL A 15 8.35 -3.41 -2.67
C VAL A 15 8.72 -4.86 -2.98
N PHE A 16 10.00 -5.11 -3.28
CA PHE A 16 10.52 -6.45 -3.49
C PHE A 16 11.29 -6.92 -2.26
N GLU A 17 11.06 -8.16 -1.86
CA GLU A 17 11.92 -8.83 -0.89
C GLU A 17 13.16 -9.37 -1.61
N SER A 18 14.31 -9.30 -0.97
CA SER A 18 15.55 -9.85 -1.49
C SER A 18 16.26 -10.68 -0.42
N ASP A 19 16.94 -11.71 -0.85
CA ASP A 19 17.73 -12.64 -0.05
C ASP A 19 19.24 -12.34 -0.09
N PHE A 20 19.60 -11.07 -0.28
CA PHE A 20 21.00 -10.67 -0.24
C PHE A 20 21.62 -10.93 1.12
N ASN A 21 22.78 -11.55 1.13
CA ASN A 21 23.59 -11.68 2.33
C ASN A 21 24.02 -10.30 2.86
N ASN A 22 24.00 -10.12 4.19
CA ASN A 22 24.44 -8.89 4.86
C ASN A 22 23.69 -7.61 4.43
N GLN A 23 22.39 -7.70 4.28
CA GLN A 23 21.52 -6.58 3.83
C GLN A 23 21.61 -5.33 4.73
N LYS A 24 21.93 -5.51 6.02
CA LYS A 24 22.05 -4.40 6.98
C LYS A 24 23.04 -3.32 6.55
N GLY A 25 24.14 -3.71 5.89
CA GLY A 25 25.17 -2.78 5.40
C GLY A 25 24.75 -1.96 4.17
N TYR A 26 23.64 -2.32 3.54
CA TYR A 26 23.21 -1.72 2.28
C TYR A 26 21.90 -0.92 2.39
N ILE A 27 21.38 -0.71 3.60
CA ILE A 27 20.17 0.07 3.82
C ILE A 27 20.38 1.51 3.31
N GLY A 28 19.46 1.98 2.46
CA GLY A 28 19.54 3.28 1.79
C GLY A 28 20.44 3.30 0.53
N GLY A 29 21.15 2.20 0.26
CA GLY A 29 22.00 2.07 -0.92
C GLY A 29 21.24 1.70 -2.19
N PRO A 30 21.84 1.98 -3.38
CA PRO A 30 21.23 1.63 -4.66
C PRO A 30 21.32 0.13 -4.92
N VAL A 31 20.31 -0.39 -5.57
CA VAL A 31 20.32 -1.73 -6.16
C VAL A 31 20.51 -1.57 -7.66
N ILE A 32 21.61 -2.13 -8.16
CA ILE A 32 22.00 -2.00 -9.57
C ILE A 32 21.71 -3.31 -10.28
N GLY A 33 21.06 -3.24 -11.43
CA GLY A 33 20.82 -4.38 -12.31
C GLY A 33 22.08 -4.77 -13.08
N TYR A 34 22.05 -5.92 -13.75
CA TYR A 34 23.17 -6.42 -14.56
C TYR A 34 23.56 -5.49 -15.71
N SER A 35 22.63 -4.67 -16.20
CA SER A 35 22.85 -3.66 -17.24
C SER A 35 23.49 -2.36 -16.71
N GLY A 36 23.68 -2.24 -15.40
CA GLY A 36 24.18 -1.03 -14.75
C GLY A 36 23.10 -0.02 -14.38
N ASP A 37 21.83 -0.34 -14.63
CA ASP A 37 20.71 0.54 -14.32
C ASP A 37 20.32 0.47 -12.83
N LEU A 38 19.88 1.60 -12.28
CA LEU A 38 19.27 1.65 -10.96
C LEU A 38 17.90 0.95 -10.99
N VAL A 39 17.80 -0.21 -10.34
CA VAL A 39 16.54 -0.97 -10.27
C VAL A 39 15.79 -0.75 -8.97
N GLY A 40 16.45 -0.26 -7.92
CA GLY A 40 15.80 0.04 -6.66
C GLY A 40 16.71 0.67 -5.61
N ILE A 41 16.12 0.91 -4.44
CA ILE A 41 16.81 1.39 -3.23
C ILE A 41 16.52 0.40 -2.10
N SER A 42 17.58 -0.06 -1.41
CA SER A 42 17.42 -0.96 -0.26
C SER A 42 16.83 -0.27 0.95
N GLY A 43 15.88 -0.93 1.61
CA GLY A 43 15.28 -0.49 2.85
C GLY A 43 15.16 -1.60 3.89
N ALA A 44 14.83 -1.23 5.12
CA ALA A 44 14.48 -2.18 6.16
C ALA A 44 13.40 -1.59 7.08
N ILE A 45 12.54 -2.47 7.60
CA ILE A 45 11.60 -2.15 8.68
C ILE A 45 11.76 -3.18 9.79
N VAL A 46 11.39 -2.79 10.99
CA VAL A 46 11.34 -3.71 12.13
C VAL A 46 9.92 -4.23 12.28
N VAL A 47 9.76 -5.54 12.16
CA VAL A 47 8.49 -6.23 12.38
C VAL A 47 8.72 -7.30 13.46
N ASP A 48 7.95 -7.25 14.52
CA ASP A 48 8.07 -8.18 15.66
C ASP A 48 9.51 -8.30 16.20
N GLY A 49 10.23 -7.16 16.27
CA GLY A 49 11.61 -7.10 16.74
C GLY A 49 12.67 -7.63 15.75
N GLN A 50 12.28 -8.03 14.56
CA GLN A 50 13.19 -8.50 13.50
C GLN A 50 13.23 -7.52 12.32
N ASN A 51 14.42 -7.34 11.74
CA ASN A 51 14.57 -6.56 10.53
C ASN A 51 14.04 -7.34 9.33
N GLN A 52 13.08 -6.76 8.63
CA GLN A 52 12.66 -7.20 7.31
C GLN A 52 13.26 -6.26 6.26
N TYR A 53 14.00 -6.83 5.32
CA TYR A 53 14.68 -6.10 4.26
C TYR A 53 13.84 -6.14 3.00
N PHE A 54 13.77 -5.00 2.32
CA PHE A 54 13.02 -4.84 1.09
C PHE A 54 13.73 -3.89 0.14
N GLN A 55 13.24 -3.80 -1.07
CA GLN A 55 13.74 -2.88 -2.08
C GLN A 55 12.59 -2.06 -2.64
N ILE A 56 12.76 -0.76 -2.62
CA ILE A 56 11.85 0.19 -3.25
C ILE A 56 12.20 0.24 -4.73
N PRO A 57 11.29 -0.12 -5.66
CA PRO A 57 11.55 -0.02 -7.09
C PRO A 57 11.99 1.38 -7.51
N SER A 58 12.89 1.46 -8.50
CA SER A 58 13.47 2.74 -8.95
C SER A 58 12.42 3.73 -9.46
N ASN A 59 11.36 3.26 -10.12
CA ASN A 59 10.26 4.11 -10.58
C ASN A 59 9.51 4.80 -9.43
N ILE A 60 9.33 4.12 -8.29
CA ILE A 60 8.71 4.71 -7.09
C ILE A 60 9.66 5.74 -6.47
N ALA A 61 10.94 5.41 -6.36
CA ALA A 61 11.95 6.32 -5.84
C ALA A 61 12.11 7.56 -6.73
N GLN A 62 12.12 7.39 -8.05
CA GLN A 62 12.19 8.49 -9.01
C GLN A 62 10.98 9.42 -8.91
N LYS A 63 9.77 8.87 -8.79
CA LYS A 63 8.55 9.67 -8.59
C LYS A 63 8.62 10.49 -7.29
N ALA A 64 9.06 9.87 -6.20
CA ALA A 64 9.21 10.56 -4.92
C ALA A 64 10.26 11.68 -4.99
N LEU A 65 11.40 11.42 -5.64
CA LEU A 65 12.44 12.42 -5.85
C LEU A 65 11.94 13.60 -6.71
N SER A 66 11.24 13.31 -7.80
CA SER A 66 10.66 14.34 -8.67
C SER A 66 9.70 15.26 -7.89
N LEU A 67 8.82 14.69 -7.07
CA LEU A 67 7.91 15.46 -6.21
C LEU A 67 8.67 16.25 -5.14
N ALA A 68 9.76 15.72 -4.59
CA ALA A 68 10.59 16.43 -3.63
C ALA A 68 11.26 17.66 -4.27
N LEU A 69 11.85 17.50 -5.46
CA LEU A 69 12.52 18.56 -6.19
C LEU A 69 11.57 19.65 -6.66
N SER A 70 10.33 19.31 -6.99
CA SER A 70 9.29 20.30 -7.36
C SER A 70 8.60 20.96 -6.17
N GLY A 71 8.91 20.55 -4.93
CA GLY A 71 8.21 21.04 -3.73
C GLY A 71 6.77 20.54 -3.61
N GLU A 72 6.43 19.46 -4.31
CA GLU A 72 5.07 18.93 -4.41
C GLU A 72 4.80 17.71 -3.52
N LEU A 73 5.72 17.37 -2.61
CA LEU A 73 5.54 16.22 -1.70
C LEU A 73 4.25 16.33 -0.88
N GLU A 74 3.85 17.52 -0.48
CA GLU A 74 2.63 17.75 0.29
C GLU A 74 1.34 17.62 -0.54
N LYS A 75 1.48 17.60 -1.87
CA LYS A 75 0.35 17.42 -2.80
C LYS A 75 0.04 15.93 -3.06
N ARG A 76 0.80 15.02 -2.45
CA ARG A 76 0.53 13.58 -2.59
C ARG A 76 -0.83 13.24 -2.02
N PRO A 77 -1.58 12.40 -2.71
CA PRO A 77 -2.84 11.92 -2.19
C PRO A 77 -2.60 11.14 -0.91
N PHE A 78 -3.47 11.30 0.05
CA PHE A 78 -3.41 10.62 1.33
C PHE A 78 -4.82 10.18 1.72
N LEU A 79 -5.05 8.89 1.79
CA LEU A 79 -6.34 8.35 2.21
C LEU A 79 -6.39 8.14 3.73
N GLY A 80 -5.31 7.63 4.32
CA GLY A 80 -5.18 7.45 5.76
C GLY A 80 -5.74 6.13 6.28
N VAL A 81 -5.45 5.04 5.59
CA VAL A 81 -5.80 3.68 6.00
C VAL A 81 -4.56 2.79 6.12
N TYR A 82 -4.65 1.81 7.02
CA TYR A 82 -3.79 0.62 7.00
C TYR A 82 -4.60 -0.54 6.43
N TYR A 83 -3.99 -1.32 5.57
CA TYR A 83 -4.66 -2.41 4.89
C TYR A 83 -3.71 -3.56 4.57
N VAL A 84 -4.29 -4.70 4.23
CA VAL A 84 -3.59 -5.87 3.69
C VAL A 84 -4.14 -6.13 2.29
N SER A 85 -3.27 -6.25 1.30
CA SER A 85 -3.67 -6.69 -0.03
C SER A 85 -4.07 -8.16 0.01
N ILE A 86 -5.30 -8.44 -0.41
CA ILE A 86 -5.82 -9.81 -0.42
C ILE A 86 -5.20 -10.54 -1.60
N THR A 87 -4.51 -11.65 -1.30
CA THR A 87 -4.10 -12.67 -2.27
C THR A 87 -4.98 -13.91 -2.12
N LYS A 88 -4.92 -14.83 -3.08
CA LYS A 88 -5.66 -16.10 -2.99
C LYS A 88 -5.26 -16.90 -1.74
N GLU A 89 -3.96 -16.92 -1.43
CA GLU A 89 -3.42 -17.60 -0.26
C GLU A 89 -3.92 -16.94 1.04
N TYR A 90 -3.93 -15.61 1.08
CA TYR A 90 -4.44 -14.85 2.22
C TYR A 90 -5.94 -15.11 2.42
N ALA A 91 -6.71 -15.10 1.33
CA ALA A 91 -8.15 -15.35 1.37
C ALA A 91 -8.47 -16.74 1.91
N ILE A 92 -7.75 -17.77 1.46
CA ILE A 92 -7.91 -19.16 1.94
C ILE A 92 -7.55 -19.25 3.43
N ALA A 93 -6.41 -18.68 3.83
CA ALA A 93 -5.93 -18.74 5.22
C ALA A 93 -6.87 -18.03 6.22
N HIS A 94 -7.61 -17.02 5.76
CA HIS A 94 -8.51 -16.23 6.59
C HIS A 94 -10.00 -16.43 6.29
N ASN A 95 -10.36 -17.44 5.47
CA ASN A 95 -11.73 -17.77 5.05
C ASN A 95 -12.49 -16.53 4.50
N LEU A 96 -11.82 -15.71 3.68
CA LEU A 96 -12.43 -14.57 3.03
C LEU A 96 -13.21 -15.01 1.78
N ASN A 97 -14.34 -14.35 1.52
CA ASN A 97 -15.15 -14.58 0.31
C ASN A 97 -14.59 -13.89 -0.94
N ARG A 98 -13.53 -13.10 -0.78
CA ARG A 98 -12.86 -12.36 -1.85
C ARG A 98 -11.41 -12.77 -1.95
N ASP A 99 -10.95 -13.03 -3.16
CA ASP A 99 -9.57 -13.42 -3.48
C ASP A 99 -8.69 -12.23 -3.92
N ARG A 100 -9.23 -11.01 -3.85
CA ARG A 100 -8.58 -9.76 -4.21
C ARG A 100 -9.19 -8.58 -3.49
N GLY A 101 -8.47 -7.45 -3.49
CA GLY A 101 -8.88 -6.20 -2.85
C GLY A 101 -7.91 -5.77 -1.76
N ALA A 102 -8.25 -4.70 -1.07
CA ALA A 102 -7.50 -4.18 0.08
C ALA A 102 -8.38 -4.25 1.33
N LEU A 103 -8.04 -5.17 2.25
CA LEU A 103 -8.73 -5.31 3.53
C LEU A 103 -8.23 -4.25 4.50
N ILE A 104 -9.09 -3.35 4.95
CA ILE A 104 -8.76 -2.38 5.99
C ILE A 104 -8.58 -3.12 7.31
N PHE A 105 -7.36 -3.13 7.82
CA PHE A 105 -6.93 -4.02 8.88
C PHE A 105 -6.07 -3.32 9.92
N SER A 106 -6.18 -3.78 11.16
CA SER A 106 -5.26 -3.43 12.24
C SER A 106 -4.88 -4.70 13.00
N PRO A 107 -3.58 -4.96 13.21
CA PRO A 107 -3.12 -6.11 14.00
C PRO A 107 -3.72 -6.17 15.40
N SER A 108 -4.05 -5.02 16.00
CA SER A 108 -4.66 -4.93 17.33
C SER A 108 -6.19 -5.00 17.32
N GLY A 109 -6.84 -5.05 16.15
CA GLY A 109 -8.29 -4.97 16.01
C GLY A 109 -8.91 -3.62 16.38
N LYS A 110 -8.10 -2.59 16.67
CA LYS A 110 -8.59 -1.26 17.05
C LYS A 110 -8.78 -0.37 15.83
N GLN A 111 -9.95 0.23 15.69
CA GLN A 111 -10.31 1.12 14.59
C GLN A 111 -9.28 2.23 14.36
N GLY A 112 -8.85 2.92 15.39
CA GLY A 112 -7.91 4.04 15.29
C GLY A 112 -6.50 3.68 14.83
N LEU A 113 -6.18 2.37 14.73
CA LEU A 113 -4.94 1.88 14.14
C LEU A 113 -5.14 1.37 12.70
N ALA A 114 -6.38 1.20 12.27
CA ALA A 114 -6.70 0.85 10.88
C ALA A 114 -6.99 2.08 10.04
N ILE A 115 -7.55 3.11 10.66
CA ILE A 115 -7.93 4.37 10.01
C ILE A 115 -7.37 5.52 10.83
N ILE A 116 -6.59 6.35 10.17
CA ILE A 116 -5.94 7.51 10.81
C ILE A 116 -6.99 8.56 11.10
N SER A 117 -6.96 9.08 12.33
CA SER A 117 -7.90 10.13 12.75
C SER A 117 -7.75 11.40 11.89
N LEU A 118 -8.88 12.04 11.60
CA LEU A 118 -9.01 13.23 10.74
C LEU A 118 -8.59 13.02 9.28
N SER A 119 -8.34 11.77 8.87
CA SER A 119 -8.01 11.43 7.50
C SER A 119 -9.23 11.49 6.56
N PRO A 120 -9.02 11.56 5.24
CA PRO A 120 -10.07 11.37 4.25
C PRO A 120 -10.89 10.08 4.46
N ALA A 121 -10.22 8.98 4.80
CA ALA A 121 -10.89 7.70 5.07
C ALA A 121 -11.86 7.77 6.24
N GLU A 122 -11.46 8.39 7.36
CA GLU A 122 -12.34 8.57 8.51
C GLU A 122 -13.54 9.45 8.15
N LYS A 123 -13.28 10.58 7.49
CA LYS A 123 -14.36 11.52 7.06
C LYS A 123 -15.35 10.87 6.11
N ALA A 124 -14.87 9.98 5.24
CA ALA A 124 -15.70 9.23 4.31
C ALA A 124 -16.46 8.07 4.97
N GLY A 125 -16.14 7.73 6.22
CA GLY A 125 -16.81 6.67 6.97
C GLY A 125 -16.33 5.26 6.60
N LEU A 126 -15.08 5.11 6.15
CA LEU A 126 -14.45 3.80 6.04
C LEU A 126 -14.31 3.16 7.43
N ARG A 127 -14.28 1.84 7.48
CA ARG A 127 -14.27 1.08 8.73
C ARG A 127 -13.25 -0.07 8.67
N ILE A 128 -12.80 -0.49 9.84
CA ILE A 128 -12.05 -1.75 9.95
C ILE A 128 -12.89 -2.91 9.40
N ASN A 129 -12.24 -3.86 8.76
CA ASN A 129 -12.81 -4.99 8.03
C ASN A 129 -13.56 -4.64 6.73
N ASP A 130 -13.58 -3.40 6.30
CA ASP A 130 -13.97 -3.08 4.93
C ASP A 130 -12.97 -3.70 3.95
N ILE A 131 -13.45 -4.26 2.85
CA ILE A 131 -12.62 -4.68 1.73
C ILE A 131 -12.84 -3.71 0.59
N VAL A 132 -11.84 -2.91 0.25
CA VAL A 132 -11.89 -2.04 -0.92
C VAL A 132 -11.63 -2.88 -2.16
N LEU A 133 -12.58 -2.92 -3.07
CA LEU A 133 -12.56 -3.76 -4.27
C LEU A 133 -12.12 -2.99 -5.51
N ALA A 134 -12.46 -1.70 -5.58
CA ALA A 134 -12.12 -0.83 -6.71
C ALA A 134 -11.98 0.63 -6.27
N VAL A 135 -11.20 1.38 -7.04
CA VAL A 135 -11.09 2.85 -6.99
C VAL A 135 -11.65 3.36 -8.31
N ASN A 136 -12.75 4.13 -8.26
CA ASN A 136 -13.58 4.42 -9.41
C ASN A 136 -13.93 3.11 -10.15
N ASP A 137 -13.65 2.99 -11.43
CA ASP A 137 -13.94 1.77 -12.20
C ASP A 137 -12.75 0.81 -12.30
N GLN A 138 -11.65 1.05 -11.55
CA GLN A 138 -10.43 0.25 -11.59
C GLN A 138 -10.39 -0.76 -10.44
N ASN A 139 -10.48 -2.05 -10.77
CA ASN A 139 -10.40 -3.12 -9.79
C ASN A 139 -9.01 -3.21 -9.14
N ILE A 140 -9.01 -3.42 -7.83
CA ILE A 140 -7.79 -3.70 -7.05
C ILE A 140 -7.42 -5.17 -7.23
N ASN A 141 -6.18 -5.40 -7.60
CA ASN A 141 -5.55 -6.72 -7.71
C ASN A 141 -4.02 -6.57 -7.58
N LEU A 142 -3.27 -7.65 -7.76
CA LEU A 142 -1.81 -7.62 -7.65
C LEU A 142 -1.12 -6.79 -8.74
N ASP A 143 -1.73 -6.69 -9.95
CA ASP A 143 -1.21 -5.87 -11.04
C ASP A 143 -1.55 -4.39 -10.85
N ASN A 144 -2.67 -4.11 -10.17
CA ASN A 144 -3.16 -2.78 -9.84
C ASN A 144 -3.37 -2.68 -8.32
N PRO A 145 -2.31 -2.57 -7.52
CA PRO A 145 -2.41 -2.47 -6.07
C PRO A 145 -3.08 -1.15 -5.66
N PHE A 146 -3.76 -1.19 -4.51
CA PHE A 146 -4.55 -0.07 -4.02
C PHE A 146 -3.76 1.25 -3.91
N SER A 147 -2.54 1.18 -3.38
CA SER A 147 -1.65 2.33 -3.30
C SER A 147 -1.35 2.95 -4.66
N ASN A 148 -1.16 2.12 -5.70
CA ASN A 148 -0.88 2.61 -7.04
C ASN A 148 -2.10 3.32 -7.64
N LEU A 149 -3.31 2.82 -7.39
CA LEU A 149 -4.55 3.47 -7.83
C LEU A 149 -4.74 4.83 -7.13
N ILE A 150 -4.57 4.89 -5.82
CA ILE A 150 -4.65 6.15 -5.07
C ILE A 150 -3.59 7.16 -5.57
N ASN A 151 -2.37 6.71 -5.84
CA ASN A 151 -1.27 7.56 -6.30
C ASN A 151 -1.44 8.14 -7.73
N GLN A 152 -2.52 7.79 -8.44
CA GLN A 152 -2.88 8.41 -9.73
C GLN A 152 -3.58 9.77 -9.54
N TYR A 153 -4.11 10.02 -8.36
CA TYR A 153 -4.86 11.24 -8.00
C TYR A 153 -3.98 12.25 -7.27
N LYS A 154 -4.56 13.39 -6.94
CA LYS A 154 -3.95 14.49 -6.20
C LYS A 154 -4.76 14.78 -4.95
N LYS A 155 -4.16 15.47 -4.00
CA LYS A 155 -4.85 16.01 -2.84
C LYS A 155 -6.01 16.92 -3.29
N GLY A 156 -7.20 16.66 -2.77
CA GLY A 156 -8.45 17.34 -3.11
C GLY A 156 -9.27 16.69 -4.22
N ASP A 157 -8.73 15.67 -4.92
CA ASP A 157 -9.51 14.92 -5.89
C ASP A 157 -10.57 14.08 -5.19
N LYS A 158 -11.73 13.95 -5.84
CA LYS A 158 -12.81 13.07 -5.37
C LYS A 158 -12.75 11.75 -6.12
N ILE A 159 -12.77 10.68 -5.35
CA ILE A 159 -12.79 9.31 -5.84
C ILE A 159 -13.98 8.56 -5.27
N GLU A 160 -14.43 7.52 -5.96
CA GLU A 160 -15.42 6.57 -5.49
C GLU A 160 -14.72 5.24 -5.18
N LEU A 161 -14.89 4.75 -3.98
CA LEU A 161 -14.41 3.43 -3.57
C LEU A 161 -15.59 2.45 -3.60
N LEU A 162 -15.44 1.34 -4.33
CA LEU A 162 -16.32 0.18 -4.19
C LEU A 162 -15.83 -0.65 -3.02
N VAL A 163 -16.64 -0.79 -2.00
CA VAL A 163 -16.26 -1.42 -0.73
C VAL A 163 -17.22 -2.56 -0.42
N GLU A 164 -16.70 -3.73 -0.05
CA GLU A 164 -17.50 -4.75 0.61
C GLU A 164 -17.49 -4.50 2.12
N ARG A 165 -18.68 -4.35 2.67
CA ARG A 165 -18.96 -4.20 4.11
C ARG A 165 -20.12 -5.13 4.50
N ASP A 166 -19.91 -5.98 5.49
CA ASP A 166 -20.93 -6.95 5.95
C ASP A 166 -21.51 -7.78 4.78
N SER A 167 -20.64 -8.24 3.88
CA SER A 167 -21.00 -9.02 2.67
C SER A 167 -21.88 -8.26 1.66
N LYS A 168 -21.94 -6.94 1.73
CA LYS A 168 -22.65 -6.09 0.77
C LYS A 168 -21.71 -5.09 0.13
N GLU A 169 -21.87 -4.87 -1.16
CA GLU A 169 -21.13 -3.84 -1.87
C GLU A 169 -21.78 -2.47 -1.66
N VAL A 170 -20.97 -1.51 -1.25
CA VAL A 170 -21.36 -0.12 -1.04
C VAL A 170 -20.37 0.80 -1.74
N LYS A 171 -20.85 1.91 -2.27
CA LYS A 171 -20.02 2.94 -2.86
C LYS A 171 -19.78 4.05 -1.85
N ILE A 172 -18.54 4.42 -1.66
CA ILE A 172 -18.12 5.45 -0.71
C ILE A 172 -17.34 6.53 -1.47
N SER A 173 -17.84 7.75 -1.45
CA SER A 173 -17.14 8.90 -2.03
C SER A 173 -16.13 9.45 -1.02
N VAL A 174 -14.90 9.67 -1.48
CA VAL A 174 -13.79 10.18 -0.66
C VAL A 174 -13.16 11.37 -1.36
N GLU A 175 -12.85 12.42 -0.62
CA GLU A 175 -12.01 13.54 -1.06
C GLU A 175 -10.61 13.38 -0.43
N LEU A 176 -9.59 13.19 -1.29
CA LEU A 176 -8.19 12.88 -0.91
C LEU A 176 -7.44 14.09 -0.34
#